data_ef0f8e0e958caf8d5120d4bd59ca1bc5
#
_entry.id   ef0f8e0e958caf8d5120d4bd59ca1bc5
#
_cell.length_a   1.000
_cell.length_b   1.000
_cell.length_c   1.000
_cell.angle_alpha   90.00
_cell.angle_beta   90.00
_cell.angle_gamma   90.00
#
_symmetry.space_group_name_H-M   'P 1'
#
loop_
_entity.id
_entity.type
_entity.pdbx_description
1 polymer ?
#
loop_
_entity_poly.entity_id
_entity_poly.type
_entity_poly.pdbx_seq_one_letter_code
_entity_poly.pdbx_strand_id
1 'polypeptide(L)'
;MLAVARIAAEGLARPVLIGEAGVIARAAEAAGVDARAFEIVASESTDPRAAAQRAVELARAGDVDALMKGSLHTDELMSAVIHKSHGLRAATRISHAFVFDLPRYPKLLALADCVVNIAPHLPAKRDILTNAIALLRTLGVVRPKVGIVAAVETVNPAIQATLDADSLVALAQTGEWGDAIVEGPLGFDNAVSAEAARIKGMRSQVAGDADLLLMPDLNAGNMLYKSFVYIGGGECAGLVLGARVPIVLTSRADSMTSRIASVALAMIASAGQPAS
;
A
#
# COMPACT_ATOMS: atom_id res chain seq x y z
N MET A 1 -2.77 -6.73 -19.86
CA MET A 1 -1.66 -7.01 -20.79
C MET A 1 -0.80 -5.76 -21.08
N LEU A 2 -1.36 -4.60 -21.43
CA LEU A 2 -0.54 -3.39 -21.72
C LEU A 2 0.45 -3.01 -20.60
N ALA A 3 0.01 -3.04 -19.33
CA ALA A 3 0.91 -2.76 -18.21
C ALA A 3 2.04 -3.79 -18.10
N VAL A 4 1.74 -5.07 -18.33
CA VAL A 4 2.74 -6.16 -18.33
C VAL A 4 3.82 -5.92 -19.39
N ALA A 5 3.41 -5.61 -20.63
CA ALA A 5 4.32 -5.32 -21.72
C ALA A 5 5.23 -4.11 -21.42
N ARG A 6 4.66 -3.06 -20.83
CA ARG A 6 5.41 -1.86 -20.47
C ARG A 6 6.38 -2.10 -19.30
N ILE A 7 5.98 -2.82 -18.26
CA ILE A 7 6.84 -3.22 -17.13
C ILE A 7 8.08 -3.97 -17.64
N ALA A 8 7.88 -4.92 -18.57
CA ALA A 8 8.97 -5.68 -19.17
C ALA A 8 9.86 -4.80 -20.05
N ALA A 9 9.27 -3.94 -20.89
CA ALA A 9 10.00 -3.06 -21.81
C ALA A 9 10.85 -2.02 -21.05
N GLU A 10 10.38 -1.53 -19.92
CA GLU A 10 11.13 -0.61 -19.05
C GLU A 10 12.13 -1.33 -18.12
N GLY A 11 12.21 -2.67 -18.17
CA GLY A 11 13.14 -3.45 -17.35
C GLY A 11 12.85 -3.40 -15.85
N LEU A 12 11.62 -3.04 -15.44
CA LEU A 12 11.27 -2.92 -14.03
C LEU A 12 11.12 -4.27 -13.35
N ALA A 13 10.58 -5.26 -14.06
CA ALA A 13 10.45 -6.62 -13.58
C ALA A 13 10.35 -7.59 -14.76
N ARG A 14 10.57 -8.89 -14.50
CA ARG A 14 10.26 -9.99 -15.44
C ARG A 14 8.87 -10.54 -15.11
N PRO A 15 7.83 -10.22 -15.89
CA PRO A 15 6.48 -10.70 -15.62
C PRO A 15 6.35 -12.21 -15.86
N VAL A 16 5.69 -12.91 -14.93
CA VAL A 16 5.21 -14.29 -15.06
C VAL A 16 3.69 -14.24 -15.10
N LEU A 17 3.07 -14.69 -16.18
CA LEU A 17 1.63 -14.68 -16.36
C LEU A 17 1.02 -15.98 -15.80
N ILE A 18 0.04 -15.85 -14.92
CA ILE A 18 -0.59 -16.98 -14.28
C ILE A 18 -2.08 -17.01 -14.62
N GLY A 19 -2.57 -18.12 -15.18
CA GLY A 19 -3.96 -18.30 -15.56
C GLY A 19 -4.16 -19.35 -16.64
N GLU A 20 -5.39 -19.50 -17.11
CA GLU A 20 -5.70 -20.38 -18.23
C GLU A 20 -5.11 -19.83 -19.53
N ALA A 21 -4.39 -20.67 -20.27
CA ALA A 21 -3.57 -20.26 -21.42
C ALA A 21 -4.39 -19.54 -22.51
N GLY A 22 -5.60 -20.03 -22.81
CA GLY A 22 -6.48 -19.41 -23.81
C GLY A 22 -7.04 -18.07 -23.35
N VAL A 23 -7.27 -17.87 -22.05
CA VAL A 23 -7.67 -16.57 -21.49
C VAL A 23 -6.53 -15.56 -21.62
N ILE A 24 -5.30 -15.97 -21.30
CA ILE A 24 -4.11 -15.14 -21.46
C ILE A 24 -3.90 -14.78 -22.93
N ALA A 25 -4.00 -15.75 -23.84
CA ALA A 25 -3.81 -15.51 -25.27
C ALA A 25 -4.83 -14.48 -25.82
N ARG A 26 -6.13 -14.67 -25.51
CA ARG A 26 -7.17 -13.69 -25.91
C ARG A 26 -6.93 -12.30 -25.34
N ALA A 27 -6.50 -12.22 -24.08
CA ALA A 27 -6.21 -10.93 -23.45
C ALA A 27 -4.98 -10.23 -24.07
N ALA A 28 -3.99 -11.00 -24.50
CA ALA A 28 -2.81 -10.51 -25.19
C ALA A 28 -3.16 -10.03 -26.61
N GLU A 29 -3.92 -10.79 -27.37
CA GLU A 29 -4.43 -10.42 -28.71
C GLU A 29 -5.24 -9.12 -28.65
N ALA A 30 -6.20 -9.03 -27.72
CA ALA A 30 -7.03 -7.83 -27.55
C ALA A 30 -6.20 -6.59 -27.16
N ALA A 31 -5.03 -6.77 -26.55
CA ALA A 31 -4.11 -5.69 -26.20
C ALA A 31 -3.01 -5.44 -27.24
N GLY A 32 -2.95 -6.20 -28.32
CA GLY A 32 -1.87 -6.13 -29.32
C GLY A 32 -0.49 -6.51 -28.73
N VAL A 33 -0.45 -7.43 -27.75
CA VAL A 33 0.77 -7.85 -27.05
C VAL A 33 1.08 -9.29 -27.41
N ASP A 34 2.34 -9.61 -27.74
CA ASP A 34 2.75 -10.99 -27.97
C ASP A 34 2.94 -11.73 -26.63
N ALA A 35 2.00 -12.64 -26.31
CA ALA A 35 2.05 -13.43 -25.07
C ALA A 35 3.29 -14.33 -24.97
N ARG A 36 3.89 -14.72 -26.10
CA ARG A 36 5.08 -15.60 -26.16
C ARG A 36 6.36 -14.91 -25.62
N ALA A 37 6.30 -13.57 -25.47
CA ALA A 37 7.38 -12.82 -24.86
C ALA A 37 7.47 -13.00 -23.34
N PHE A 38 6.49 -13.67 -22.72
CA PHE A 38 6.41 -13.82 -21.27
C PHE A 38 6.38 -15.30 -20.87
N GLU A 39 6.92 -15.56 -19.70
CA GLU A 39 6.73 -16.86 -19.04
C GLU A 39 5.25 -17.02 -18.65
N ILE A 40 4.66 -18.18 -18.99
CA ILE A 40 3.27 -18.49 -18.68
C ILE A 40 3.24 -19.72 -17.79
N VAL A 41 2.70 -19.57 -16.59
CA VAL A 41 2.35 -20.69 -15.70
C VAL A 41 0.86 -20.95 -15.88
N ALA A 42 0.57 -21.97 -16.70
CA ALA A 42 -0.81 -22.32 -17.02
C ALA A 42 -1.54 -22.87 -15.79
N SER A 43 -2.78 -22.39 -15.59
CA SER A 43 -3.75 -23.00 -14.68
C SER A 43 -4.63 -23.96 -15.49
N GLU A 44 -4.88 -25.15 -14.97
CA GLU A 44 -5.80 -26.11 -15.58
C GLU A 44 -7.28 -25.70 -15.50
N SER A 45 -7.57 -24.67 -14.70
CA SER A 45 -8.91 -24.16 -14.45
C SER A 45 -9.05 -22.71 -14.90
N THR A 46 -10.23 -22.38 -15.43
CA THR A 46 -10.66 -20.99 -15.69
C THR A 46 -11.11 -20.27 -14.41
N ASP A 47 -11.19 -20.96 -13.24
CA ASP A 47 -11.51 -20.33 -11.96
C ASP A 47 -10.38 -19.38 -11.54
N PRO A 48 -10.65 -18.09 -11.37
CA PRO A 48 -9.66 -17.12 -10.92
C PRO A 48 -8.99 -17.46 -9.59
N ARG A 49 -9.67 -18.21 -8.73
CA ARG A 49 -9.14 -18.67 -7.43
C ARG A 49 -7.98 -19.65 -7.61
N ALA A 50 -8.03 -20.52 -8.63
CA ALA A 50 -6.93 -21.42 -8.94
C ALA A 50 -5.67 -20.65 -9.36
N ALA A 51 -5.81 -19.62 -10.18
CA ALA A 51 -4.70 -18.73 -10.54
C ALA A 51 -4.15 -17.97 -9.33
N ALA A 52 -5.02 -17.51 -8.42
CA ALA A 52 -4.60 -16.86 -7.18
C ALA A 52 -3.82 -17.80 -6.26
N GLN A 53 -4.27 -19.04 -6.09
CA GLN A 53 -3.58 -20.06 -5.32
C GLN A 53 -2.20 -20.38 -5.91
N ARG A 54 -2.13 -20.55 -7.23
CA ARG A 54 -0.86 -20.82 -7.92
C ARG A 54 0.12 -19.65 -7.78
N ALA A 55 -0.35 -18.40 -7.85
CA ALA A 55 0.47 -17.22 -7.60
C ALA A 55 1.07 -17.22 -6.18
N VAL A 56 0.25 -17.53 -5.19
CA VAL A 56 0.67 -17.64 -3.79
C VAL A 56 1.68 -18.77 -3.57
N GLU A 57 1.51 -19.92 -4.24
CA GLU A 57 2.48 -21.03 -4.19
C GLU A 57 3.84 -20.63 -4.72
N LEU A 58 3.90 -19.97 -5.90
CA LEU A 58 5.15 -19.47 -6.48
C LEU A 58 5.84 -18.46 -5.56
N ALA A 59 5.09 -17.54 -4.98
CA ALA A 59 5.64 -16.57 -4.03
C ALA A 59 6.16 -17.24 -2.74
N ARG A 60 5.49 -18.29 -2.26
CA ARG A 60 5.97 -19.07 -1.11
C ARG A 60 7.23 -19.87 -1.40
N ALA A 61 7.36 -20.37 -2.63
CA ALA A 61 8.55 -21.10 -3.07
C ALA A 61 9.76 -20.18 -3.32
N GLY A 62 9.54 -18.86 -3.42
CA GLY A 62 10.57 -17.90 -3.77
C GLY A 62 10.83 -17.80 -5.28
N ASP A 63 9.91 -18.33 -6.09
CA ASP A 63 10.01 -18.30 -7.55
C ASP A 63 9.62 -16.92 -8.12
N VAL A 64 8.90 -16.11 -7.34
CA VAL A 64 8.52 -14.73 -7.67
C VAL A 64 8.67 -13.80 -6.45
N ASP A 65 9.12 -12.57 -6.69
CA ASP A 65 9.45 -11.58 -5.67
C ASP A 65 8.27 -10.68 -5.30
N ALA A 66 7.23 -10.63 -6.11
CA ALA A 66 6.03 -9.83 -5.88
C ALA A 66 4.83 -10.44 -6.62
N LEU A 67 3.63 -10.09 -6.17
CA LEU A 67 2.39 -10.44 -6.86
C LEU A 67 1.70 -9.19 -7.40
N MET A 68 1.12 -9.28 -8.60
CA MET A 68 0.27 -8.22 -9.15
C MET A 68 -1.08 -8.79 -9.55
N LYS A 69 -2.15 -8.19 -9.06
CA LYS A 69 -3.51 -8.54 -9.42
C LYS A 69 -3.79 -8.24 -10.89
N GLY A 70 -4.22 -9.26 -11.62
CA GLY A 70 -4.74 -9.13 -12.98
C GLY A 70 -6.24 -8.82 -13.02
N SER A 71 -6.98 -9.59 -13.82
CA SER A 71 -8.44 -9.42 -14.02
C SER A 71 -9.31 -9.99 -12.90
N LEU A 72 -8.77 -10.86 -12.02
CA LEU A 72 -9.52 -11.45 -10.90
C LEU A 72 -9.97 -10.38 -9.88
N HIS A 73 -10.96 -10.71 -9.05
CA HIS A 73 -11.41 -9.81 -7.99
C HIS A 73 -10.40 -9.75 -6.84
N THR A 74 -10.40 -8.63 -6.11
CA THR A 74 -9.46 -8.41 -5.00
C THR A 74 -9.64 -9.43 -3.88
N ASP A 75 -10.88 -9.79 -3.56
CA ASP A 75 -11.22 -10.80 -2.55
C ASP A 75 -10.73 -12.21 -2.92
N GLU A 76 -10.71 -12.57 -4.21
CA GLU A 76 -10.18 -13.85 -4.68
C GLU A 76 -8.68 -13.96 -4.42
N LEU A 77 -7.89 -12.93 -4.79
CA LEU A 77 -6.47 -12.90 -4.50
C LEU A 77 -6.19 -12.83 -3.00
N MET A 78 -6.87 -11.92 -2.31
CA MET A 78 -6.62 -11.71 -0.88
C MET A 78 -7.01 -12.92 -0.05
N SER A 79 -8.05 -13.67 -0.41
CA SER A 79 -8.41 -14.93 0.26
C SER A 79 -7.27 -15.96 0.21
N ALA A 80 -6.58 -16.09 -0.92
CA ALA A 80 -5.42 -16.95 -1.04
C ALA A 80 -4.23 -16.42 -0.22
N VAL A 81 -3.96 -15.11 -0.28
CA VAL A 81 -2.86 -14.45 0.44
C VAL A 81 -2.99 -14.59 1.95
N ILE A 82 -4.18 -14.36 2.52
CA ILE A 82 -4.39 -14.39 3.97
C ILE A 82 -4.64 -15.79 4.55
N HIS A 83 -4.65 -16.82 3.72
CA HIS A 83 -4.92 -18.19 4.17
C HIS A 83 -3.91 -18.62 5.24
N LYS A 84 -4.41 -19.22 6.36
CA LYS A 84 -3.60 -19.46 7.56
C LYS A 84 -2.40 -20.39 7.32
N SER A 85 -2.59 -21.47 6.57
CA SER A 85 -1.56 -22.52 6.37
C SER A 85 -0.83 -22.40 5.02
N HIS A 86 -1.48 -21.87 4.00
CA HIS A 86 -0.96 -21.85 2.62
C HIS A 86 -0.80 -20.44 2.05
N GLY A 87 -1.13 -19.39 2.81
CA GLY A 87 -1.00 -17.99 2.41
C GLY A 87 0.40 -17.41 2.59
N LEU A 88 0.47 -16.08 2.48
CA LEU A 88 1.70 -15.29 2.52
C LEU A 88 1.79 -14.40 3.77
N ARG A 89 1.01 -14.69 4.82
CA ARG A 89 1.03 -13.86 6.04
C ARG A 89 2.43 -13.83 6.66
N ALA A 90 2.90 -12.63 6.99
CA ALA A 90 4.11 -12.39 7.79
C ALA A 90 3.75 -12.20 9.27
N ALA A 91 4.66 -11.65 10.06
CA ALA A 91 4.47 -11.44 11.49
C ALA A 91 3.44 -10.35 11.80
N THR A 92 3.37 -9.31 10.97
CA THR A 92 2.43 -8.20 11.13
C THR A 92 1.10 -8.48 10.40
N ARG A 93 0.08 -7.71 10.76
CA ARG A 93 -1.21 -7.74 10.07
C ARG A 93 -1.06 -7.26 8.62
N ILE A 94 -1.79 -7.89 7.69
CA ILE A 94 -1.91 -7.40 6.32
C ILE A 94 -2.54 -6.00 6.35
N SER A 95 -1.89 -5.06 5.66
CA SER A 95 -2.33 -3.66 5.52
C SER A 95 -2.08 -3.16 4.10
N HIS A 96 -2.47 -1.94 3.82
CA HIS A 96 -2.22 -1.31 2.53
C HIS A 96 -1.69 0.10 2.74
N ALA A 97 -0.71 0.50 1.94
CA ALA A 97 -0.26 1.88 1.85
C ALA A 97 -0.29 2.37 0.41
N PHE A 98 -0.75 3.61 0.22
CA PHE A 98 -0.50 4.39 -0.98
C PHE A 98 0.62 5.38 -0.73
N VAL A 99 1.45 5.60 -1.74
CA VAL A 99 2.44 6.68 -1.80
C VAL A 99 2.05 7.60 -2.95
N PHE A 100 1.86 8.86 -2.65
CA PHE A 100 1.37 9.89 -3.59
C PHE A 100 2.47 10.85 -3.99
N ASP A 101 2.46 11.24 -5.26
CA ASP A 101 3.01 12.49 -5.77
C ASP A 101 1.85 13.46 -6.00
N LEU A 102 1.80 14.51 -5.20
CA LEU A 102 0.70 15.48 -5.19
C LEU A 102 1.19 16.84 -5.67
N PRO A 103 0.53 17.48 -6.67
CA PRO A 103 0.97 18.77 -7.22
C PRO A 103 1.12 19.90 -6.20
N ARG A 104 0.42 19.81 -5.06
CA ARG A 104 0.40 20.84 -4.02
C ARG A 104 1.10 20.42 -2.72
N TYR A 105 1.82 19.31 -2.72
CA TYR A 105 2.60 18.84 -1.58
C TYR A 105 4.07 18.66 -1.99
N PRO A 106 5.05 19.18 -1.23
CA PRO A 106 6.43 19.33 -1.73
C PRO A 106 7.25 18.02 -1.76
N LYS A 107 6.71 16.92 -1.28
CA LYS A 107 7.37 15.62 -1.21
C LYS A 107 6.35 14.48 -1.37
N LEU A 108 6.83 13.25 -1.45
CA LEU A 108 5.94 12.08 -1.44
C LEU A 108 5.18 12.02 -0.10
N LEU A 109 3.88 11.71 -0.17
CA LEU A 109 3.01 11.54 0.99
C LEU A 109 2.41 10.15 0.98
N ALA A 110 2.62 9.39 2.05
CA ALA A 110 1.99 8.08 2.22
C ALA A 110 0.67 8.18 2.99
N LEU A 111 -0.30 7.33 2.63
CA LEU A 111 -1.54 7.10 3.40
C LEU A 111 -1.66 5.61 3.74
N ALA A 112 -2.01 5.27 4.98
CA ALA A 112 -2.29 3.91 5.43
C ALA A 112 -3.38 3.91 6.55
N ASP A 113 -4.34 2.95 6.63
CA ASP A 113 -4.77 2.00 5.61
C ASP A 113 -5.96 2.57 4.85
N CYS A 114 -6.02 2.33 3.54
CA CYS A 114 -7.08 2.89 2.68
C CYS A 114 -7.87 1.80 1.95
N VAL A 115 -7.54 0.50 2.14
CA VAL A 115 -8.05 -0.59 1.27
C VAL A 115 -8.42 -1.87 2.02
N VAL A 116 -7.69 -2.24 3.08
CA VAL A 116 -7.78 -3.59 3.68
C VAL A 116 -8.50 -3.59 5.02
N ASN A 117 -8.12 -2.71 5.94
CA ASN A 117 -8.62 -2.74 7.30
C ASN A 117 -9.82 -1.80 7.49
N ILE A 118 -11.02 -2.37 7.68
CA ILE A 118 -12.29 -1.61 7.70
C ILE A 118 -12.34 -0.65 8.89
N ALA A 119 -12.27 -1.17 10.10
CA ALA A 119 -12.27 -0.42 11.36
C ALA A 119 -11.15 -0.95 12.26
N PRO A 120 -9.89 -0.58 12.01
CA PRO A 120 -8.75 -1.11 12.73
C PRO A 120 -8.78 -0.63 14.19
N HIS A 121 -8.74 -1.57 15.14
CA HIS A 121 -8.50 -1.29 16.54
C HIS A 121 -7.02 -0.99 16.80
N LEU A 122 -6.67 -0.48 17.98
CA LEU A 122 -5.32 -0.01 18.32
C LEU A 122 -4.18 -1.02 17.95
N PRO A 123 -4.23 -2.32 18.29
CA PRO A 123 -3.22 -3.27 17.84
C PRO A 123 -3.10 -3.38 16.30
N ALA A 124 -4.22 -3.30 15.59
CA ALA A 124 -4.20 -3.31 14.12
C ALA A 124 -3.57 -2.02 13.56
N LYS A 125 -3.86 -0.86 14.14
CA LYS A 125 -3.23 0.42 13.77
C LYS A 125 -1.73 0.42 14.04
N ARG A 126 -1.26 -0.22 15.12
CA ARG A 126 0.15 -0.43 15.40
C ARG A 126 0.84 -1.22 14.27
N ASP A 127 0.24 -2.34 13.83
CA ASP A 127 0.79 -3.15 12.75
C ASP A 127 0.78 -2.40 11.41
N ILE A 128 -0.31 -1.68 11.09
CA ILE A 128 -0.43 -0.83 9.90
C ILE A 128 0.70 0.21 9.88
N LEU A 129 0.94 0.85 11.01
CA LEU A 129 1.98 1.86 11.15
C LEU A 129 3.37 1.26 11.02
N THR A 130 3.62 0.10 11.63
CA THR A 130 4.88 -0.64 11.50
C THR A 130 5.20 -0.96 10.03
N ASN A 131 4.22 -1.48 9.29
CA ASN A 131 4.39 -1.78 7.88
C ASN A 131 4.66 -0.52 7.03
N ALA A 132 3.92 0.55 7.26
CA ALA A 132 4.06 1.78 6.49
C ALA A 132 5.37 2.52 6.78
N ILE A 133 5.83 2.55 8.02
CA ILE A 133 7.16 3.10 8.39
C ILE A 133 8.28 2.29 7.74
N ALA A 134 8.17 0.95 7.73
CA ALA A 134 9.15 0.10 7.07
C ALA A 134 9.23 0.40 5.57
N LEU A 135 8.07 0.56 4.90
CA LEU A 135 8.02 0.96 3.49
C LEU A 135 8.71 2.31 3.24
N LEU A 136 8.43 3.33 4.06
CA LEU A 136 9.06 4.65 3.92
C LEU A 136 10.58 4.58 4.07
N ARG A 137 11.08 3.77 5.00
CA ARG A 137 12.53 3.56 5.17
C ARG A 137 13.15 2.89 3.94
N THR A 138 12.47 1.94 3.33
CA THR A 138 12.91 1.32 2.06
C THR A 138 12.95 2.34 0.93
N LEU A 139 12.09 3.37 0.96
CA LEU A 139 12.12 4.51 0.03
C LEU A 139 13.18 5.56 0.37
N GLY A 140 14.02 5.33 1.38
CA GLY A 140 15.11 6.24 1.77
C GLY A 140 14.70 7.34 2.77
N VAL A 141 13.48 7.30 3.31
CA VAL A 141 13.08 8.24 4.38
C VAL A 141 13.70 7.76 5.69
N VAL A 142 14.83 8.33 6.06
CA VAL A 142 15.62 7.89 7.23
C VAL A 142 14.82 8.03 8.53
N ARG A 143 14.17 9.17 8.72
CA ARG A 143 13.40 9.51 9.91
C ARG A 143 11.97 9.89 9.56
N PRO A 144 11.06 8.90 9.36
CA PRO A 144 9.69 9.16 8.94
C PRO A 144 8.91 10.05 9.91
N LYS A 145 8.24 11.07 9.38
CA LYS A 145 7.31 11.94 10.09
C LYS A 145 5.89 11.46 9.87
N VAL A 146 5.25 11.02 10.93
CA VAL A 146 3.96 10.35 10.89
C VAL A 146 2.91 11.18 11.61
N GLY A 147 1.86 11.56 10.88
CA GLY A 147 0.66 12.17 11.45
C GLY A 147 -0.45 11.13 11.68
N ILE A 148 -0.91 11.01 12.92
CA ILE A 148 -2.09 10.19 13.22
C ILE A 148 -3.33 11.08 13.05
N VAL A 149 -4.10 10.84 11.99
CA VAL A 149 -5.20 11.73 11.59
C VAL A 149 -6.48 11.45 12.38
N ALA A 150 -7.09 12.52 12.85
CA ALA A 150 -8.42 12.51 13.46
C ALA A 150 -9.20 13.77 13.05
N ALA A 151 -10.47 13.86 13.47
CA ALA A 151 -11.31 15.02 13.17
C ALA A 151 -10.90 16.29 13.94
N VAL A 152 -10.18 16.12 15.05
CA VAL A 152 -9.75 17.20 15.96
C VAL A 152 -8.33 16.94 16.47
N GLU A 153 -7.66 17.98 16.96
CA GLU A 153 -6.26 17.95 17.40
C GLU A 153 -6.09 17.67 18.91
N THR A 154 -7.20 17.47 19.61
CA THR A 154 -7.19 17.20 21.06
C THR A 154 -7.80 15.83 21.34
N VAL A 155 -7.31 15.19 22.38
CA VAL A 155 -7.88 13.91 22.84
C VAL A 155 -9.31 14.15 23.32
N ASN A 156 -10.27 13.47 22.68
CA ASN A 156 -11.69 13.54 23.01
C ASN A 156 -12.23 12.11 23.23
N PRO A 157 -12.68 11.76 24.45
CA PRO A 157 -13.20 10.43 24.75
C PRO A 157 -14.37 9.96 23.87
N ALA A 158 -15.11 10.90 23.25
CA ALA A 158 -16.17 10.58 22.32
C ALA A 158 -15.70 10.23 20.90
N ILE A 159 -14.41 10.46 20.60
CA ILE A 159 -13.83 10.23 19.27
C ILE A 159 -12.70 9.22 19.39
N GLN A 160 -13.00 7.94 19.13
CA GLN A 160 -12.05 6.83 19.29
C GLN A 160 -10.71 7.06 18.57
N ALA A 161 -10.73 7.71 17.40
CA ALA A 161 -9.53 8.01 16.63
C ALA A 161 -8.51 8.86 17.42
N THR A 162 -8.97 9.75 18.30
CA THR A 162 -8.10 10.58 19.14
C THR A 162 -7.45 9.79 20.28
N LEU A 163 -8.18 8.83 20.87
CA LEU A 163 -7.66 7.91 21.89
C LEU A 163 -6.62 6.97 21.32
N ASP A 164 -6.88 6.46 20.11
CA ASP A 164 -5.91 5.61 19.40
C ASP A 164 -4.64 6.40 19.05
N ALA A 165 -4.80 7.67 18.63
CA ALA A 165 -3.68 8.56 18.32
C ALA A 165 -2.79 8.78 19.55
N ASP A 166 -3.36 9.12 20.69
CA ASP A 166 -2.65 9.31 21.94
C ASP A 166 -1.86 8.05 22.33
N SER A 167 -2.51 6.89 22.26
CA SER A 167 -1.89 5.60 22.54
C SER A 167 -0.73 5.25 21.60
N LEU A 168 -0.85 5.55 20.30
CA LEU A 168 0.22 5.32 19.31
C LEU A 168 1.39 6.28 19.52
N VAL A 169 1.12 7.54 19.86
CA VAL A 169 2.18 8.51 20.22
C VAL A 169 2.93 8.04 21.47
N ALA A 170 2.22 7.56 22.48
CA ALA A 170 2.87 6.99 23.69
C ALA A 170 3.76 5.78 23.33
N LEU A 171 3.32 4.88 22.45
CA LEU A 171 4.15 3.76 21.96
C LEU A 171 5.40 4.26 21.21
N ALA A 172 5.29 5.28 20.39
CA ALA A 172 6.45 5.87 19.70
C ALA A 172 7.49 6.41 20.69
N GLN A 173 7.05 7.02 21.79
CA GLN A 173 7.94 7.53 22.85
C GLN A 173 8.70 6.40 23.56
N THR A 174 8.21 5.16 23.55
CA THR A 174 8.94 3.99 24.06
C THR A 174 9.95 3.40 23.08
N GLY A 175 10.06 3.98 21.87
CA GLY A 175 10.98 3.52 20.83
C GLY A 175 10.42 2.41 19.94
N GLU A 176 9.11 2.17 19.93
CA GLU A 176 8.45 1.13 19.12
C GLU A 176 8.85 1.17 17.63
N TRP A 177 9.01 2.36 17.08
CA TRP A 177 9.41 2.57 15.68
C TRP A 177 10.77 3.27 15.54
N GLY A 178 11.65 3.10 16.53
CA GLY A 178 12.99 3.70 16.52
C GLY A 178 12.94 5.22 16.53
N ASP A 179 13.56 5.85 15.54
CA ASP A 179 13.69 7.30 15.42
C ASP A 179 12.56 7.97 14.63
N ALA A 180 11.53 7.23 14.20
CA ALA A 180 10.37 7.82 13.56
C ALA A 180 9.66 8.80 14.49
N ILE A 181 9.24 9.95 13.95
CA ILE A 181 8.50 10.98 14.70
C ILE A 181 7.02 10.73 14.48
N VAL A 182 6.31 10.34 15.53
CA VAL A 182 4.87 10.06 15.47
C VAL A 182 4.15 11.07 16.34
N GLU A 183 3.25 11.84 15.73
CA GLU A 183 2.45 12.85 16.41
C GLU A 183 0.97 12.72 16.03
N GLY A 184 0.11 13.10 16.97
CA GLY A 184 -1.34 13.07 16.83
C GLY A 184 -2.06 13.21 18.17
N PRO A 185 -3.39 13.39 18.15
CA PRO A 185 -4.22 13.51 16.95
C PRO A 185 -3.93 14.79 16.16
N LEU A 186 -3.97 14.73 14.84
CA LEU A 186 -3.84 15.86 13.93
C LEU A 186 -5.07 15.96 13.04
N GLY A 187 -5.60 17.16 12.83
CA GLY A 187 -6.50 17.43 11.73
C GLY A 187 -5.76 17.27 10.39
N PHE A 188 -6.46 16.86 9.35
CA PHE A 188 -5.84 16.68 8.03
C PHE A 188 -5.17 17.97 7.53
N ASP A 189 -5.83 19.11 7.67
CA ASP A 189 -5.31 20.43 7.29
C ASP A 189 -3.97 20.73 7.98
N ASN A 190 -3.88 20.46 9.27
CA ASN A 190 -2.65 20.70 10.04
C ASN A 190 -1.54 19.72 9.65
N ALA A 191 -1.89 18.47 9.36
CA ALA A 191 -0.90 17.45 9.01
C ALA A 191 -0.18 17.78 7.69
N VAL A 192 -0.85 18.46 6.75
CA VAL A 192 -0.32 18.72 5.40
C VAL A 192 -0.02 20.18 5.10
N SER A 193 -0.46 21.12 5.94
CA SER A 193 -0.27 22.56 5.73
C SER A 193 0.45 23.20 6.91
N ALA A 194 1.71 23.62 6.69
CA ALA A 194 2.47 24.38 7.67
C ALA A 194 1.78 25.71 8.05
N GLU A 195 1.07 26.33 7.11
CA GLU A 195 0.31 27.54 7.36
C GLU A 195 -0.88 27.28 8.31
N ALA A 196 -1.64 26.19 8.08
CA ALA A 196 -2.74 25.82 8.97
C ALA A 196 -2.23 25.49 10.39
N ALA A 197 -1.13 24.75 10.50
CA ALA A 197 -0.48 24.45 11.78
C ALA A 197 -0.03 25.73 12.51
N ARG A 198 0.56 26.68 11.77
CA ARG A 198 1.00 27.97 12.32
C ARG A 198 -0.18 28.82 12.82
N ILE A 199 -1.27 28.92 12.07
CA ILE A 199 -2.48 29.66 12.46
C ILE A 199 -3.07 29.11 13.76
N LYS A 200 -3.08 27.77 13.91
CA LYS A 200 -3.55 27.09 15.12
C LYS A 200 -2.54 27.07 16.27
N GLY A 201 -1.36 27.71 16.09
CA GLY A 201 -0.34 27.81 17.12
C GLY A 201 0.28 26.48 17.52
N MET A 202 0.27 25.49 16.63
CA MET A 202 0.79 24.15 16.92
C MET A 202 2.33 24.15 16.99
N ARG A 203 2.86 23.46 18.00
CA ARG A 203 4.29 23.15 18.11
C ARG A 203 4.47 21.67 17.78
N SER A 204 4.91 21.38 16.56
CA SER A 204 4.97 20.02 16.02
C SER A 204 6.17 19.89 15.08
N GLN A 205 6.77 18.70 15.03
CA GLN A 205 7.80 18.35 14.05
C GLN A 205 7.18 17.67 12.80
N VAL A 206 5.90 17.31 12.86
CA VAL A 206 5.17 16.59 11.82
C VAL A 206 4.17 17.49 11.09
N ALA A 207 3.48 18.35 11.83
CA ALA A 207 2.44 19.21 11.25
C ALA A 207 2.97 20.08 10.11
N GLY A 208 2.32 19.98 8.94
CA GLY A 208 2.73 20.64 7.70
C GLY A 208 3.89 19.98 6.95
N ASP A 209 4.44 18.88 7.48
CA ASP A 209 5.60 18.18 6.89
C ASP A 209 5.54 16.66 7.11
N ALA A 210 4.36 16.07 7.08
CA ALA A 210 4.18 14.64 7.24
C ALA A 210 4.72 13.84 6.03
N ASP A 211 5.36 12.70 6.28
CA ASP A 211 5.70 11.70 5.27
C ASP A 211 4.63 10.62 5.16
N LEU A 212 3.89 10.39 6.26
CA LEU A 212 2.84 9.37 6.37
C LEU A 212 1.67 9.91 7.18
N LEU A 213 0.47 9.66 6.70
CA LEU A 213 -0.77 9.83 7.44
C LEU A 213 -1.37 8.46 7.76
N LEU A 214 -1.54 8.17 9.04
CA LEU A 214 -2.32 7.01 9.49
C LEU A 214 -3.79 7.41 9.56
N MET A 215 -4.62 6.70 8.79
CA MET A 215 -6.04 6.98 8.70
C MET A 215 -6.82 6.32 9.84
N PRO A 216 -7.90 6.93 10.33
CA PRO A 216 -8.69 6.39 11.43
C PRO A 216 -9.42 5.09 11.07
N ASP A 217 -9.93 5.00 9.85
CA ASP A 217 -10.68 3.86 9.32
C ASP A 217 -10.67 3.84 7.79
N LEU A 218 -11.24 2.78 7.20
CA LEU A 218 -11.29 2.57 5.77
C LEU A 218 -12.06 3.68 5.02
N ASN A 219 -13.16 4.18 5.59
CA ASN A 219 -13.98 5.18 4.90
C ASN A 219 -13.19 6.48 4.72
N ALA A 220 -12.57 6.97 5.80
CA ALA A 220 -11.74 8.16 5.76
C ALA A 220 -10.55 7.97 4.80
N GLY A 221 -9.84 6.86 4.90
CA GLY A 221 -8.69 6.55 4.04
C GLY A 221 -9.08 6.43 2.58
N ASN A 222 -10.15 5.69 2.26
CA ASN A 222 -10.57 5.45 0.88
C ASN A 222 -11.14 6.72 0.22
N MET A 223 -11.90 7.55 0.95
CA MET A 223 -12.39 8.82 0.43
C MET A 223 -11.26 9.81 0.18
N LEU A 224 -10.29 9.89 1.11
CA LEU A 224 -9.15 10.80 0.96
C LEU A 224 -8.24 10.38 -0.20
N TYR A 225 -7.90 9.11 -0.33
CA TYR A 225 -7.14 8.57 -1.46
C TYR A 225 -7.80 8.95 -2.80
N LYS A 226 -9.10 8.71 -2.92
CA LYS A 226 -9.83 9.05 -4.16
C LYS A 226 -9.87 10.56 -4.40
N SER A 227 -10.02 11.37 -3.35
CA SER A 227 -9.98 12.83 -3.47
C SER A 227 -8.63 13.31 -4.00
N PHE A 228 -7.53 12.71 -3.55
CA PHE A 228 -6.19 13.03 -4.05
C PHE A 228 -6.03 12.72 -5.54
N VAL A 229 -6.55 11.57 -5.99
CA VAL A 229 -6.44 11.15 -7.40
C VAL A 229 -7.39 11.95 -8.29
N TYR A 230 -8.70 11.95 -7.95
CA TYR A 230 -9.73 12.45 -8.88
C TYR A 230 -9.93 13.96 -8.83
N ILE A 231 -9.61 14.60 -7.72
CA ILE A 231 -9.79 16.06 -7.53
C ILE A 231 -8.43 16.73 -7.41
N GLY A 232 -7.51 16.14 -6.66
CA GLY A 232 -6.18 16.71 -6.39
C GLY A 232 -5.18 16.56 -7.54
N GLY A 233 -5.48 15.74 -8.55
CA GLY A 233 -4.59 15.48 -9.68
C GLY A 233 -3.30 14.73 -9.29
N GLY A 234 -3.32 14.02 -8.17
CA GLY A 234 -2.19 13.24 -7.70
C GLY A 234 -2.05 11.91 -8.42
N GLU A 235 -0.82 11.48 -8.65
CA GLU A 235 -0.48 10.12 -9.03
C GLU A 235 -0.12 9.30 -7.79
N CYS A 236 -0.39 7.99 -7.82
CA CYS A 236 -0.09 7.14 -6.68
C CYS A 236 0.46 5.78 -7.06
N ALA A 237 1.25 5.22 -6.14
CA ALA A 237 1.65 3.83 -6.12
C ALA A 237 1.06 3.16 -4.87
N GLY A 238 0.52 1.94 -5.00
CA GLY A 238 -0.11 1.25 -3.88
C GLY A 238 0.41 -0.17 -3.67
N LEU A 239 0.64 -0.56 -2.41
CA LEU A 239 1.05 -1.90 -2.03
C LEU A 239 0.25 -2.45 -0.85
N VAL A 240 -0.03 -3.74 -0.90
CA VAL A 240 -0.34 -4.54 0.28
C VAL A 240 0.97 -4.89 0.99
N LEU A 241 0.99 -4.68 2.27
CA LEU A 241 2.12 -4.87 3.19
C LEU A 241 1.77 -5.92 4.26
N GLY A 242 2.78 -6.42 4.98
CA GLY A 242 2.57 -7.46 6.00
C GLY A 242 2.41 -8.86 5.42
N ALA A 243 2.71 -9.05 4.14
CA ALA A 243 2.88 -10.35 3.49
C ALA A 243 4.36 -10.63 3.25
N ARG A 244 4.69 -11.91 2.98
CA ARG A 244 6.08 -12.35 2.68
C ARG A 244 6.67 -11.70 1.44
N VAL A 245 5.82 -11.32 0.50
CA VAL A 245 6.20 -10.55 -0.70
C VAL A 245 5.24 -9.37 -0.86
N PRO A 246 5.67 -8.26 -1.46
CA PRO A 246 4.79 -7.14 -1.78
C PRO A 246 3.70 -7.57 -2.77
N ILE A 247 2.49 -6.99 -2.62
CA ILE A 247 1.37 -7.32 -3.50
C ILE A 247 0.77 -6.03 -4.05
N VAL A 248 0.70 -5.95 -5.38
CA VAL A 248 0.11 -4.82 -6.09
C VAL A 248 -1.38 -5.09 -6.35
N LEU A 249 -2.24 -4.32 -5.70
CA LEU A 249 -3.70 -4.35 -5.90
C LEU A 249 -4.13 -3.14 -6.73
N THR A 250 -4.04 -3.26 -8.06
CA THR A 250 -4.52 -2.18 -8.92
C THR A 250 -6.02 -2.25 -9.13
N SER A 251 -6.67 -1.08 -9.16
CA SER A 251 -8.05 -0.92 -9.60
C SER A 251 -8.14 -0.98 -11.13
N ARG A 252 -9.30 -1.36 -11.66
CA ARG A 252 -9.56 -1.24 -13.12
C ARG A 252 -9.52 0.21 -13.60
N ALA A 253 -9.79 1.16 -12.70
CA ALA A 253 -9.81 2.59 -12.97
C ALA A 253 -8.44 3.27 -12.81
N ASP A 254 -7.41 2.56 -12.33
CA ASP A 254 -6.08 3.15 -12.13
C ASP A 254 -5.41 3.49 -13.46
N SER A 255 -4.69 4.60 -13.47
CA SER A 255 -3.88 5.04 -14.61
C SER A 255 -2.77 4.01 -14.92
N MET A 256 -2.25 4.04 -16.15
CA MET A 256 -1.08 3.24 -16.51
C MET A 256 0.12 3.62 -15.65
N THR A 257 0.30 4.90 -15.37
CA THR A 257 1.35 5.44 -14.51
C THR A 257 1.27 4.86 -13.10
N SER A 258 0.10 4.90 -12.46
CA SER A 258 -0.09 4.33 -11.12
C SER A 258 0.19 2.82 -11.07
N ARG A 259 -0.16 2.08 -12.11
CA ARG A 259 0.14 0.62 -12.19
C ARG A 259 1.63 0.36 -12.24
N ILE A 260 2.36 1.10 -13.10
CA ILE A 260 3.81 0.98 -13.25
C ILE A 260 4.52 1.44 -11.98
N ALA A 261 4.12 2.58 -11.43
CA ALA A 261 4.66 3.08 -10.17
C ALA A 261 4.45 2.09 -9.02
N SER A 262 3.29 1.40 -8.95
CA SER A 262 3.04 0.37 -7.94
C SER A 262 3.97 -0.85 -8.10
N VAL A 263 4.29 -1.25 -9.33
CA VAL A 263 5.26 -2.33 -9.57
C VAL A 263 6.67 -1.88 -9.22
N ALA A 264 7.07 -0.67 -9.61
CA ALA A 264 8.36 -0.11 -9.20
C ALA A 264 8.50 -0.06 -7.67
N LEU A 265 7.46 0.39 -6.97
CA LEU A 265 7.39 0.40 -5.51
C LEU A 265 7.52 -1.02 -4.93
N ALA A 266 6.86 -2.02 -5.55
CA ALA A 266 6.96 -3.42 -5.14
C ALA A 266 8.38 -3.95 -5.29
N MET A 267 9.07 -3.63 -6.40
CA MET A 267 10.46 -4.06 -6.61
C MET A 267 11.42 -3.44 -5.60
N ILE A 268 11.25 -2.15 -5.28
CA ILE A 268 12.03 -1.49 -4.23
C ILE A 268 11.77 -2.15 -2.87
N ALA A 269 10.50 -2.41 -2.54
CA ALA A 269 10.12 -3.04 -1.28
C ALA A 269 10.65 -4.48 -1.16
N SER A 270 10.64 -5.25 -2.24
CA SER A 270 11.20 -6.61 -2.30
C SER A 270 12.72 -6.62 -2.08
N ALA A 271 13.45 -5.72 -2.73
CA ALA A 271 14.90 -5.61 -2.58
C ALA A 271 15.34 -5.22 -1.16
N GLY A 272 14.49 -4.56 -0.39
CA GLY A 272 14.73 -4.17 1.00
C GLY A 272 14.38 -5.24 2.05
N GLN A 273 13.76 -6.35 1.63
CA GLN A 273 13.47 -7.46 2.55
C GLN A 273 14.69 -8.37 2.70
N PRO A 274 15.06 -8.80 3.92
CA PRO A 274 16.11 -9.80 4.08
C PRO A 274 15.66 -11.10 3.39
N ALA A 275 16.57 -11.75 2.66
CA ALA A 275 16.33 -13.06 2.07
C ALA A 275 15.83 -14.03 3.17
N SER A 276 14.66 -14.61 2.96
CA SER A 276 13.97 -15.53 3.89
C SER A 276 14.61 -16.91 3.91
#